data_a071c9a302a51b2f15ad0200f08fc9f8
#
_entry.id   a071c9a302a51b2f15ad0200f08fc9f8
#
_cell.length_a   1.000
_cell.length_b   1.000
_cell.length_c   1.000
_cell.angle_alpha   90.00
_cell.angle_beta   90.00
_cell.angle_gamma   90.00
#
_symmetry.space_group_name_H-M   'P 1'
#
loop_
_entity.id
_entity.type
_entity.pdbx_description
1 polymer ?
#
loop_
_entity_poly.entity_id
_entity_poly.type
_entity_poly.pdbx_seq_one_letter_code
_entity_poly.pdbx_strand_id
1 'polypeptide(L)'
;YFTDLKTRHGLNLVATNNSWGGGGYSQALKDAIARANNAGILFIAAAGNSTVDCDPGSCYPAEYPDANVIAVASITSTGAISSFSNFGATTIDIGAPGSAIWSTVPTGSRNRVTSGYASYSGTSMATPHVAGAAALYAARNAGASAATIKSAILSAATPTSSLAGKTVTGGRLNVSGF
;
A
#
# COMPACT_ATOMS: atom_id res chain seq x y z
N TYR A 1 -7.06 12.73 12.13
CA TYR A 1 -6.02 13.74 11.92
C TYR A 1 -5.84 14.05 10.44
N PHE A 2 -5.42 13.10 9.57
CA PHE A 2 -5.20 13.35 8.14
C PHE A 2 -6.45 13.83 7.40
N THR A 3 -7.62 13.27 7.73
CA THR A 3 -8.91 13.72 7.19
C THR A 3 -9.15 15.19 7.55
N ASP A 4 -8.89 15.56 8.80
CA ASP A 4 -9.04 16.92 9.30
C ASP A 4 -8.08 17.90 8.58
N LEU A 5 -6.83 17.52 8.38
CA LEU A 5 -5.87 18.31 7.60
C LEU A 5 -6.37 18.59 6.18
N LYS A 6 -6.99 17.61 5.53
CA LYS A 6 -7.56 17.81 4.21
C LYS A 6 -8.82 18.68 4.22
N THR A 7 -9.77 18.35 5.09
CA THR A 7 -11.11 18.96 5.04
C THR A 7 -11.16 20.36 5.68
N ARG A 8 -10.38 20.60 6.73
CA ARG A 8 -10.39 21.89 7.46
C ARG A 8 -9.21 22.78 7.12
N HIS A 9 -8.08 22.22 6.72
CA HIS A 9 -6.87 22.99 6.44
C HIS A 9 -6.49 22.99 4.95
N GLY A 10 -7.28 22.35 4.08
CA GLY A 10 -7.10 22.39 2.64
C GLY A 10 -5.84 21.69 2.14
N LEU A 11 -5.22 20.81 2.94
CA LEU A 11 -4.06 20.04 2.47
C LEU A 11 -4.46 19.12 1.31
N ASN A 12 -3.66 19.15 0.23
CA ASN A 12 -3.87 18.24 -0.90
C ASN A 12 -3.35 16.83 -0.59
N LEU A 13 -4.02 16.14 0.32
CA LEU A 13 -3.72 14.76 0.67
C LEU A 13 -4.40 13.80 -0.30
N VAL A 14 -3.61 13.00 -0.99
CA VAL A 14 -4.07 11.99 -1.96
C VAL A 14 -4.18 10.62 -1.31
N ALA A 15 -3.18 10.24 -0.52
CA ALA A 15 -3.09 8.91 0.07
C ALA A 15 -2.37 8.96 1.42
N THR A 16 -2.60 7.92 2.24
CA THR A 16 -1.77 7.58 3.39
C THR A 16 -1.03 6.27 3.11
N ASN A 17 0.25 6.21 3.52
CA ASN A 17 1.04 5.00 3.51
C ASN A 17 0.93 4.30 4.87
N ASN A 18 0.42 3.07 4.89
CA ASN A 18 0.13 2.31 6.10
C ASN A 18 0.95 1.02 6.10
N SER A 19 2.27 1.16 6.31
CA SER A 19 3.24 0.06 6.38
C SER A 19 3.25 -0.60 7.76
N TRP A 20 2.08 -0.94 8.27
CA TRP A 20 1.87 -1.58 9.56
C TRP A 20 0.68 -2.53 9.47
N GLY A 21 0.58 -3.44 10.42
CA GLY A 21 -0.52 -4.39 10.53
C GLY A 21 -0.37 -5.24 11.78
N GLY A 22 -1.30 -6.15 11.96
CA GLY A 22 -1.39 -7.00 13.15
C GLY A 22 -2.52 -6.54 14.06
N GLY A 23 -2.99 -7.44 14.88
CA GLY A 23 -4.24 -7.27 15.63
C GLY A 23 -5.45 -7.74 14.83
N GLY A 24 -6.60 -7.70 15.47
CA GLY A 24 -7.87 -8.08 14.87
C GLY A 24 -8.61 -6.89 14.26
N TYR A 25 -9.84 -7.15 13.88
CA TYR A 25 -10.78 -6.12 13.45
C TYR A 25 -10.97 -5.04 14.51
N SER A 26 -10.95 -3.80 14.09
CA SER A 26 -11.22 -2.62 14.93
C SER A 26 -12.28 -1.73 14.25
N GLN A 27 -13.44 -1.59 14.88
CA GLN A 27 -14.50 -0.73 14.37
C GLN A 27 -14.03 0.74 14.29
N ALA A 28 -13.29 1.21 15.31
CA ALA A 28 -12.78 2.57 15.34
C ALA A 28 -11.81 2.86 14.17
N LEU A 29 -10.97 1.89 13.81
CA LEU A 29 -10.08 2.00 12.66
C LEU A 29 -10.86 1.99 11.34
N LYS A 30 -11.82 1.07 11.20
CA LYS A 30 -12.71 1.02 10.04
C LYS A 30 -13.43 2.35 9.83
N ASP A 31 -13.98 2.92 10.89
CA ASP A 31 -14.67 4.21 10.81
C ASP A 31 -13.73 5.36 10.42
N ALA A 32 -12.46 5.30 10.85
CA ALA A 32 -11.46 6.27 10.44
C ALA A 32 -11.10 6.12 8.95
N ILE A 33 -11.00 4.89 8.44
CA ILE A 33 -10.76 4.60 7.01
C ILE A 33 -11.96 5.08 6.18
N ALA A 34 -13.18 4.80 6.61
CA ALA A 34 -14.40 5.28 5.94
C ALA A 34 -14.48 6.82 5.90
N ARG A 35 -14.11 7.51 6.98
CA ARG A 35 -14.00 8.99 6.97
C ARG A 35 -12.94 9.49 5.98
N ALA A 36 -11.81 8.81 5.89
CA ALA A 36 -10.77 9.13 4.91
C ALA A 36 -11.26 8.90 3.47
N ASN A 37 -12.02 7.82 3.24
CA ASN A 37 -12.67 7.55 1.95
C ASN A 37 -13.61 8.70 1.54
N ASN A 38 -14.49 9.14 2.45
CA ASN A 38 -15.40 10.24 2.19
C ASN A 38 -14.67 11.57 1.91
N ALA A 39 -13.46 11.73 2.42
CA ALA A 39 -12.59 12.87 2.13
C ALA A 39 -11.74 12.67 0.86
N GLY A 40 -11.88 11.56 0.15
CA GLY A 40 -11.10 11.27 -1.06
C GLY A 40 -9.63 11.03 -0.78
N ILE A 41 -9.30 10.33 0.31
CA ILE A 41 -7.93 9.93 0.66
C ILE A 41 -7.81 8.41 0.52
N LEU A 42 -6.88 7.94 -0.30
CA LEU A 42 -6.55 6.52 -0.40
C LEU A 42 -5.86 6.02 0.89
N PHE A 43 -6.17 4.79 1.26
CA PHE A 43 -5.55 4.08 2.37
C PHE A 43 -4.73 2.90 1.81
N ILE A 44 -3.42 3.08 1.68
CA ILE A 44 -2.56 2.06 1.07
C ILE A 44 -1.93 1.23 2.19
N ALA A 45 -2.24 -0.06 2.23
CA ALA A 45 -1.96 -0.96 3.36
C ALA A 45 -1.04 -2.11 2.98
N ALA A 46 -0.11 -2.44 3.87
CA ALA A 46 0.72 -3.62 3.77
C ALA A 46 -0.10 -4.89 4.04
N ALA A 47 0.04 -5.91 3.18
CA ALA A 47 -0.68 -7.19 3.34
C ALA A 47 -0.25 -7.98 4.58
N GLY A 48 1.01 -7.78 5.04
CA GLY A 48 1.60 -8.52 6.15
C GLY A 48 2.66 -9.52 5.69
N ASN A 49 3.41 -10.08 6.64
CA ASN A 49 4.65 -10.83 6.39
C ASN A 49 4.65 -12.22 7.05
N SER A 50 3.53 -12.91 7.05
CA SER A 50 3.34 -14.22 7.71
C SER A 50 3.04 -15.36 6.74
N THR A 51 3.09 -15.11 5.42
CA THR A 51 2.80 -16.10 4.36
C THR A 51 1.39 -16.70 4.48
N VAL A 52 0.42 -15.90 4.95
CA VAL A 52 -0.97 -16.34 5.12
C VAL A 52 -1.87 -15.86 3.99
N ASP A 53 -2.90 -16.63 3.73
CA ASP A 53 -4.02 -16.23 2.89
C ASP A 53 -4.92 -15.28 3.69
N CYS A 54 -5.17 -14.09 3.15
CA CYS A 54 -6.00 -13.07 3.78
C CYS A 54 -7.50 -13.24 3.47
N ASP A 55 -7.87 -14.02 2.46
CA ASP A 55 -9.27 -14.16 2.05
C ASP A 55 -10.20 -14.69 3.16
N PRO A 56 -9.77 -15.56 4.09
CA PRO A 56 -10.59 -15.96 5.25
C PRO A 56 -10.80 -14.88 6.33
N GLY A 57 -10.13 -13.71 6.24
CA GLY A 57 -10.33 -12.60 7.15
C GLY A 57 -9.39 -12.57 8.36
N SER A 58 -8.10 -12.22 8.15
CA SER A 58 -7.08 -12.17 9.23
C SER A 58 -5.98 -11.10 9.04
N CYS A 59 -6.06 -10.27 7.99
CA CYS A 59 -4.97 -9.37 7.59
C CYS A 59 -5.34 -7.89 7.77
N TYR A 60 -5.77 -7.49 8.95
CA TYR A 60 -6.07 -6.07 9.19
C TYR A 60 -4.79 -5.22 9.31
N PRO A 61 -4.83 -4.01 8.72
CA PRO A 61 -5.95 -3.30 8.09
C PRO A 61 -6.13 -3.55 6.59
N ALA A 62 -5.32 -4.40 5.95
CA ALA A 62 -5.32 -4.58 4.49
C ALA A 62 -6.67 -5.09 3.94
N GLU A 63 -7.41 -5.86 4.72
CA GLU A 63 -8.67 -6.48 4.30
C GLU A 63 -9.95 -5.69 4.65
N TYR A 64 -9.83 -4.44 5.12
CA TYR A 64 -11.04 -3.61 5.23
C TYR A 64 -11.66 -3.38 3.86
N PRO A 65 -12.99 -3.59 3.71
CA PRO A 65 -13.67 -3.57 2.41
C PRO A 65 -13.95 -2.16 1.88
N ASP A 66 -13.36 -1.14 2.50
CA ASP A 66 -13.60 0.25 2.12
C ASP A 66 -12.97 0.55 0.75
N ALA A 67 -13.71 1.27 -0.11
CA ALA A 67 -13.35 1.48 -1.51
C ALA A 67 -12.01 2.18 -1.71
N ASN A 68 -11.53 2.94 -0.72
CA ASN A 68 -10.25 3.64 -0.75
C ASN A 68 -9.05 2.79 -0.29
N VAL A 69 -9.26 1.56 0.16
CA VAL A 69 -8.14 0.67 0.55
C VAL A 69 -7.47 0.10 -0.70
N ILE A 70 -6.14 0.11 -0.72
CA ILE A 70 -5.32 -0.66 -1.67
C ILE A 70 -4.38 -1.51 -0.84
N ALA A 71 -4.57 -2.82 -0.88
CA ALA A 71 -3.78 -3.81 -0.17
C ALA A 71 -2.61 -4.30 -1.02
N VAL A 72 -1.39 -4.30 -0.48
CA VAL A 72 -0.16 -4.47 -1.24
C VAL A 72 0.64 -5.69 -0.78
N ALA A 73 0.82 -6.67 -1.67
CA ALA A 73 1.73 -7.79 -1.51
C ALA A 73 3.17 -7.42 -1.90
N SER A 74 4.14 -8.17 -1.38
CA SER A 74 5.56 -7.99 -1.69
C SER A 74 6.03 -8.93 -2.79
N ILE A 75 6.81 -8.39 -3.75
CA ILE A 75 7.53 -9.17 -4.74
C ILE A 75 9.04 -8.90 -4.68
N THR A 76 9.81 -9.85 -5.21
CA THR A 76 11.25 -9.73 -5.43
C THR A 76 11.57 -8.96 -6.71
N SER A 77 12.85 -8.67 -6.95
CA SER A 77 13.35 -8.05 -8.19
C SER A 77 13.11 -8.90 -9.45
N THR A 78 12.89 -10.22 -9.29
CA THR A 78 12.57 -11.14 -10.41
C THR A 78 11.06 -11.22 -10.69
N GLY A 79 10.23 -10.54 -9.91
CA GLY A 79 8.77 -10.61 -9.99
C GLY A 79 8.17 -11.84 -9.26
N ALA A 80 8.94 -12.64 -8.56
CA ALA A 80 8.41 -13.68 -7.70
C ALA A 80 7.75 -13.07 -6.46
N ILE A 81 6.61 -13.61 -6.00
CA ILE A 81 6.06 -13.21 -4.71
C ILE A 81 7.08 -13.49 -3.61
N SER A 82 7.28 -12.55 -2.69
CA SER A 82 8.24 -12.72 -1.58
C SER A 82 7.77 -13.85 -0.66
N SER A 83 8.70 -14.70 -0.21
CA SER A 83 8.37 -15.89 0.58
C SER A 83 7.59 -15.61 1.86
N PHE A 84 7.77 -14.42 2.42
CA PHE A 84 7.08 -13.95 3.61
C PHE A 84 5.73 -13.27 3.34
N SER A 85 5.46 -12.86 2.07
CA SER A 85 4.30 -12.00 1.79
C SER A 85 2.99 -12.72 2.06
N ASN A 86 2.09 -12.06 2.77
CA ASN A 86 0.69 -12.43 2.74
C ASN A 86 0.11 -12.21 1.35
N PHE A 87 -0.97 -12.92 1.04
CA PHE A 87 -1.65 -12.90 -0.25
C PHE A 87 -3.16 -13.09 -0.05
N GLY A 88 -3.94 -12.92 -1.09
CA GLY A 88 -5.40 -13.13 -1.09
C GLY A 88 -5.96 -12.77 -2.45
N ALA A 89 -6.63 -13.72 -3.10
CA ALA A 89 -7.17 -13.54 -4.46
C ALA A 89 -8.29 -12.50 -4.53
N THR A 90 -8.96 -12.24 -3.41
CA THR A 90 -10.08 -11.30 -3.30
C THR A 90 -9.82 -10.10 -2.39
N THR A 91 -8.80 -10.18 -1.52
CA THR A 91 -8.52 -9.16 -0.50
C THR A 91 -7.26 -8.35 -0.76
N ILE A 92 -6.24 -8.92 -1.42
CA ILE A 92 -4.99 -8.24 -1.71
C ILE A 92 -4.97 -7.74 -3.15
N ASP A 93 -4.89 -6.43 -3.35
CA ASP A 93 -5.12 -5.82 -4.65
C ASP A 93 -3.98 -6.04 -5.65
N ILE A 94 -2.72 -5.79 -5.25
CA ILE A 94 -1.60 -5.68 -6.19
C ILE A 94 -0.27 -6.06 -5.54
N GLY A 95 0.70 -6.54 -6.33
CA GLY A 95 2.07 -6.74 -5.88
C GLY A 95 2.97 -5.54 -6.20
N ALA A 96 3.92 -5.22 -5.29
CA ALA A 96 4.94 -4.21 -5.53
C ALA A 96 6.29 -4.64 -4.94
N PRO A 97 7.43 -4.06 -5.42
CA PRO A 97 8.76 -4.43 -4.92
C PRO A 97 8.87 -4.25 -3.40
N GLY A 98 9.21 -5.33 -2.68
CA GLY A 98 9.30 -5.29 -1.22
C GLY A 98 10.42 -6.18 -0.64
N SER A 99 11.25 -6.80 -1.49
CA SER A 99 12.42 -7.57 -1.05
C SER A 99 13.70 -6.84 -1.40
N ALA A 100 14.61 -6.72 -0.42
CA ALA A 100 15.92 -6.08 -0.57
C ALA A 100 15.83 -4.62 -1.05
N ILE A 101 14.91 -3.85 -0.50
CA ILE A 101 14.69 -2.46 -0.87
C ILE A 101 15.64 -1.55 -0.10
N TRP A 102 16.50 -0.84 -0.82
CA TRP A 102 17.40 0.16 -0.28
C TRP A 102 16.69 1.49 -0.09
N SER A 103 16.84 2.10 1.07
CA SER A 103 16.30 3.43 1.35
C SER A 103 17.11 4.14 2.43
N THR A 104 16.83 5.42 2.62
CA THR A 104 17.42 6.24 3.69
C THR A 104 16.88 5.78 5.03
N VAL A 105 17.76 5.68 6.01
CA VAL A 105 17.43 5.33 7.39
C VAL A 105 18.19 6.21 8.38
N PRO A 106 17.62 6.48 9.56
CA PRO A 106 18.42 7.03 10.66
C PRO A 106 19.43 5.99 11.15
N THR A 107 20.68 6.40 11.31
CA THR A 107 21.77 5.58 11.85
C THR A 107 22.38 6.26 13.06
N GLY A 108 23.16 5.50 13.85
CA GLY A 108 23.84 6.02 15.05
C GLY A 108 23.21 5.57 16.36
N SER A 109 23.58 6.24 17.44
CA SER A 109 23.10 5.95 18.80
C SER A 109 22.08 6.99 19.27
N ARG A 110 21.45 6.74 20.44
CA ARG A 110 20.46 7.64 21.06
C ARG A 110 20.88 9.10 21.13
N ASN A 111 22.18 9.37 21.26
CA ASN A 111 22.71 10.73 21.44
C ASN A 111 23.25 11.36 20.15
N ARG A 112 23.32 10.61 19.04
CA ARG A 112 23.80 11.10 17.76
C ARG A 112 23.16 10.30 16.63
N VAL A 113 22.07 10.84 16.09
CA VAL A 113 21.43 10.29 14.90
C VAL A 113 22.09 10.89 13.67
N THR A 114 22.50 10.05 12.73
CA THR A 114 23.04 10.42 11.42
C THR A 114 22.18 9.79 10.33
N SER A 115 22.28 10.29 9.11
CA SER A 115 21.66 9.68 7.94
C SER A 115 22.50 8.51 7.42
N GLY A 116 21.83 7.50 6.90
CA GLY A 116 22.47 6.34 6.27
C GLY A 116 21.51 5.67 5.29
N TYR A 117 21.96 4.55 4.76
CA TYR A 117 21.17 3.68 3.89
C TYR A 117 21.15 2.26 4.44
N ALA A 118 20.02 1.59 4.32
CA ALA A 118 19.92 0.17 4.62
C ALA A 118 18.94 -0.53 3.68
N SER A 119 19.11 -1.82 3.54
CA SER A 119 18.22 -2.70 2.78
C SER A 119 17.26 -3.40 3.72
N TYR A 120 15.95 -3.22 3.49
CA TYR A 120 14.90 -3.91 4.24
C TYR A 120 14.02 -4.73 3.30
N SER A 121 13.36 -5.76 3.87
CA SER A 121 12.38 -6.58 3.17
C SER A 121 11.08 -6.64 3.96
N GLY A 122 9.95 -6.54 3.27
CA GLY A 122 8.61 -6.58 3.87
C GLY A 122 7.56 -6.00 2.94
N THR A 123 6.31 -6.35 3.17
CA THR A 123 5.18 -5.66 2.54
C THR A 123 5.15 -4.18 2.94
N SER A 124 5.75 -3.83 4.09
CA SER A 124 6.00 -2.44 4.50
C SER A 124 6.89 -1.65 3.52
N MET A 125 7.77 -2.32 2.75
CA MET A 125 8.60 -1.70 1.71
C MET A 125 7.88 -1.69 0.36
N ALA A 126 6.94 -2.61 0.12
CA ALA A 126 6.11 -2.64 -1.08
C ALA A 126 5.05 -1.52 -1.08
N THR A 127 4.41 -1.28 0.04
CA THR A 127 3.34 -0.30 0.23
C THR A 127 3.72 1.12 -0.23
N PRO A 128 4.88 1.69 0.12
CA PRO A 128 5.25 3.04 -0.31
C PRO A 128 5.50 3.18 -1.82
N HIS A 129 5.80 2.11 -2.54
CA HIS A 129 5.85 2.15 -4.00
C HIS A 129 4.47 2.45 -4.58
N VAL A 130 3.41 1.85 -4.03
CA VAL A 130 2.02 2.12 -4.46
C VAL A 130 1.58 3.52 -4.00
N ALA A 131 1.99 3.97 -2.81
CA ALA A 131 1.73 5.34 -2.36
C ALA A 131 2.41 6.37 -3.27
N GLY A 132 3.65 6.10 -3.69
CA GLY A 132 4.38 6.92 -4.66
C GLY A 132 3.69 6.94 -6.03
N ALA A 133 3.16 5.80 -6.48
CA ALA A 133 2.38 5.72 -7.72
C ALA A 133 1.10 6.57 -7.66
N ALA A 134 0.40 6.55 -6.52
CA ALA A 134 -0.78 7.40 -6.32
C ALA A 134 -0.43 8.89 -6.38
N ALA A 135 0.67 9.29 -5.75
CA ALA A 135 1.17 10.66 -5.80
C ALA A 135 1.61 11.07 -7.22
N LEU A 136 2.30 10.18 -7.94
CA LEU A 136 2.72 10.42 -9.32
C LEU A 136 1.52 10.63 -10.24
N TYR A 137 0.52 9.74 -10.17
CA TYR A 137 -0.69 9.87 -10.97
C TYR A 137 -1.44 11.17 -10.68
N ALA A 138 -1.62 11.51 -9.40
CA ALA A 138 -2.30 12.74 -8.99
C ALA A 138 -1.56 14.01 -9.44
N ALA A 139 -0.22 13.97 -9.44
CA ALA A 139 0.60 15.10 -9.91
C ALA A 139 0.44 15.36 -11.42
N ARG A 140 0.23 14.30 -12.21
CA ARG A 140 0.04 14.41 -13.66
C ARG A 140 -1.42 14.62 -14.06
N ASN A 141 -2.35 14.23 -13.21
CA ASN A 141 -3.79 14.29 -13.44
C ASN A 141 -4.46 15.12 -12.33
N ALA A 142 -4.24 16.44 -12.39
CA ALA A 142 -4.75 17.37 -11.38
C ALA A 142 -6.27 17.24 -11.21
N GLY A 143 -6.73 17.12 -9.99
CA GLY A 143 -8.15 16.94 -9.68
C GLY A 143 -8.67 15.50 -9.78
N ALA A 144 -7.81 14.51 -10.10
CA ALA A 144 -8.23 13.11 -10.12
C ALA A 144 -8.75 12.67 -8.74
N SER A 145 -9.90 12.00 -8.72
CA SER A 145 -10.49 11.46 -7.49
C SER A 145 -9.70 10.26 -6.98
N ALA A 146 -9.82 9.93 -5.68
CA ALA A 146 -9.23 8.73 -5.11
C ALA A 146 -9.66 7.46 -5.88
N ALA A 147 -10.93 7.36 -6.26
CA ALA A 147 -11.43 6.25 -7.05
C ALA A 147 -10.76 6.16 -8.44
N THR A 148 -10.58 7.29 -9.12
CA THR A 148 -9.87 7.36 -10.41
C THR A 148 -8.42 6.92 -10.26
N ILE A 149 -7.72 7.39 -9.22
CA ILE A 149 -6.32 7.03 -8.96
C ILE A 149 -6.19 5.53 -8.66
N LYS A 150 -7.04 4.97 -7.78
CA LYS A 150 -7.07 3.53 -7.50
C LYS A 150 -7.31 2.73 -8.77
N SER A 151 -8.33 3.09 -9.55
CA SER A 151 -8.64 2.41 -10.81
C SER A 151 -7.46 2.44 -11.78
N ALA A 152 -6.79 3.57 -11.94
CA ALA A 152 -5.62 3.70 -12.81
C ALA A 152 -4.47 2.79 -12.36
N ILE A 153 -4.17 2.77 -11.05
CA ILE A 153 -3.11 1.90 -10.49
C ILE A 153 -3.41 0.42 -10.76
N LEU A 154 -4.64 -0.02 -10.46
CA LEU A 154 -5.02 -1.43 -10.60
C LEU A 154 -5.13 -1.85 -12.07
N SER A 155 -5.67 -1.01 -12.92
CA SER A 155 -5.82 -1.30 -14.36
C SER A 155 -4.48 -1.32 -15.12
N ALA A 156 -3.48 -0.55 -14.65
CA ALA A 156 -2.14 -0.53 -15.24
C ALA A 156 -1.26 -1.70 -14.77
N ALA A 157 -1.73 -2.52 -13.82
CA ALA A 157 -0.94 -3.63 -13.28
C ALA A 157 -0.46 -4.57 -14.38
N THR A 158 0.84 -4.87 -14.38
CA THR A 158 1.40 -5.84 -15.33
C THR A 158 1.17 -7.26 -14.82
N PRO A 159 0.48 -8.12 -15.58
CA PRO A 159 0.27 -9.52 -15.19
C PRO A 159 1.59 -10.20 -14.82
N THR A 160 1.59 -10.90 -13.70
CA THR A 160 2.79 -11.51 -13.12
C THR A 160 2.43 -12.91 -12.61
N SER A 161 3.02 -13.94 -13.18
CA SER A 161 2.64 -15.34 -12.95
C SER A 161 2.62 -15.74 -11.48
N SER A 162 3.55 -15.21 -10.68
CA SER A 162 3.65 -15.50 -9.24
C SER A 162 2.50 -14.90 -8.42
N LEU A 163 1.77 -13.93 -8.97
CA LEU A 163 0.65 -13.23 -8.33
C LEU A 163 -0.72 -13.73 -8.84
N ALA A 164 -0.73 -14.56 -9.90
CA ALA A 164 -1.97 -15.12 -10.43
C ALA A 164 -2.69 -15.93 -9.36
N GLY A 165 -3.96 -15.61 -9.08
CA GLY A 165 -4.76 -16.22 -8.02
C GLY A 165 -4.29 -15.91 -6.59
N LYS A 166 -3.40 -14.91 -6.42
CA LYS A 166 -2.88 -14.46 -5.12
C LYS A 166 -3.10 -12.98 -4.84
N THR A 167 -3.48 -12.22 -5.86
CA THR A 167 -3.94 -10.84 -5.74
C THR A 167 -5.10 -10.61 -6.69
N VAL A 168 -5.94 -9.63 -6.41
CA VAL A 168 -7.11 -9.25 -7.22
C VAL A 168 -6.70 -8.98 -8.68
N THR A 169 -5.60 -8.24 -8.90
CA THR A 169 -5.11 -7.92 -10.24
C THR A 169 -4.31 -9.05 -10.87
N GLY A 170 -3.82 -10.03 -10.10
CA GLY A 170 -2.84 -11.01 -10.58
C GLY A 170 -1.56 -10.36 -11.11
N GLY A 171 -1.28 -9.10 -10.75
CA GLY A 171 -0.26 -8.28 -11.37
C GLY A 171 0.59 -7.45 -10.40
N ARG A 172 1.72 -6.95 -10.93
CA ARG A 172 2.59 -6.03 -10.22
C ARG A 172 2.35 -4.59 -10.64
N LEU A 173 2.68 -3.67 -9.73
CA LEU A 173 2.64 -2.23 -9.97
C LEU A 173 3.39 -1.86 -11.25
N ASN A 174 2.75 -1.02 -12.07
CA ASN A 174 3.33 -0.44 -13.26
C ASN A 174 2.87 1.03 -13.39
N VAL A 175 3.83 1.94 -13.51
CA VAL A 175 3.59 3.38 -13.62
C VAL A 175 4.02 3.97 -14.97
N SER A 176 4.38 3.12 -15.93
CA SER A 176 4.92 3.56 -17.22
C SER A 176 3.91 4.33 -18.09
N GLY A 177 2.62 4.19 -17.80
CA GLY A 177 1.53 4.87 -18.51
C GLY A 177 0.89 6.06 -17.76
N PHE A 178 1.47 6.49 -16.65
CA PHE A 178 0.92 7.57 -15.80
C PHE A 178 1.28 8.95 -16.29
#